data_ea7a6ba2c1d8d972cc3e166456fade4b
#
_entry.id   ea7a6ba2c1d8d972cc3e166456fade4b
#
_cell.length_a   1.000
_cell.length_b   1.000
_cell.length_c   1.000
_cell.angle_alpha   90.00
_cell.angle_beta   90.00
_cell.angle_gamma   90.00
#
_symmetry.space_group_name_H-M   'P 1'
#
loop_
_entity.id
_entity.type
_entity.pdbx_description
1 polymer ?
#
loop_
_entity_poly.entity_id
_entity_poly.type
_entity_poly.pdbx_seq_one_letter_code
_entity_poly.pdbx_strand_id
1 'polypeptide(L)'
;MKSKLKVYIGLFLGIIFLSACSPDIVDISLYTTDVEVALEGEIVEVPVKASFTTYSDDEDGDLEKATIIAEKYLSPDSIFSQSSGDWGETLVIETTIPLGTEESLRSYLGSNNRVAVLLVEVDEKENIDVSVRPTDFAAALDSELSDINFMLGFSLPADDTNFRVISDSRNDVEVSATAVFVSEKPYLYFEKILKKRGEAEIVFKGSTDSVYSEIYPVIYIYFP
;
A
#
# COMPACT_ATOMS: atom_id res chain seq x y z
N MET A 1 6.80 49.84 -4.99
CA MET A 1 5.84 48.74 -4.92
C MET A 1 6.17 47.46 -5.74
N LYS A 2 7.28 47.39 -6.48
CA LYS A 2 7.63 46.23 -7.35
C LYS A 2 8.50 45.14 -6.70
N SER A 3 9.02 45.35 -5.49
CA SER A 3 9.93 44.41 -4.81
C SER A 3 9.20 43.36 -3.95
N LYS A 4 8.03 43.69 -3.40
CA LYS A 4 7.27 42.79 -2.53
C LYS A 4 6.53 41.67 -3.30
N LEU A 5 6.21 41.91 -4.58
CA LEU A 5 5.50 40.90 -5.42
C LEU A 5 6.41 39.72 -5.80
N LYS A 6 7.72 39.93 -5.94
CA LYS A 6 8.67 38.87 -6.28
C LYS A 6 8.91 37.87 -5.13
N VAL A 7 8.80 38.34 -3.88
CA VAL A 7 8.96 37.49 -2.69
C VAL A 7 7.78 36.54 -2.51
N TYR A 8 6.57 37.00 -2.81
CA TYR A 8 5.37 36.12 -2.71
C TYR A 8 5.29 35.08 -3.82
N ILE A 9 5.78 35.37 -5.03
CA ILE A 9 5.83 34.39 -6.13
C ILE A 9 6.89 33.32 -5.82
N GLY A 10 8.03 33.69 -5.24
CA GLY A 10 9.05 32.72 -4.79
C GLY A 10 8.57 31.81 -3.65
N LEU A 11 7.76 32.37 -2.72
CA LEU A 11 7.21 31.60 -1.60
C LEU A 11 6.05 30.68 -2.05
N PHE A 12 5.27 31.08 -3.06
CA PHE A 12 4.17 30.27 -3.58
C PHE A 12 4.64 29.13 -4.50
N LEU A 13 5.78 29.29 -5.19
CA LEU A 13 6.41 28.24 -5.96
C LEU A 13 7.14 27.21 -5.06
N GLY A 14 7.57 27.59 -3.86
CA GLY A 14 8.22 26.69 -2.91
C GLY A 14 7.27 25.74 -2.16
N ILE A 15 5.95 25.95 -2.23
CA ILE A 15 4.96 25.13 -1.50
C ILE A 15 4.42 23.96 -2.38
N ILE A 16 4.68 23.99 -3.69
CA ILE A 16 4.11 22.98 -4.64
C ILE A 16 4.95 21.69 -4.71
N PHE A 17 6.12 21.63 -4.07
CA PHE A 17 7.06 20.50 -4.18
C PHE A 17 7.24 19.67 -2.90
N LEU A 18 6.30 19.72 -1.96
CA LEU A 18 6.35 18.93 -0.73
C LEU A 18 5.40 17.71 -0.82
N SER A 19 5.39 17.00 -1.92
CA SER A 19 4.87 15.63 -1.93
C SER A 19 6.05 14.67 -1.72
N ALA A 20 6.23 14.18 -0.50
CA ALA A 20 7.02 12.99 -0.26
C ALA A 20 6.55 11.91 -1.25
N CYS A 21 7.48 11.21 -1.90
CA CYS A 21 7.12 10.12 -2.80
C CYS A 21 6.49 8.98 -2.01
N SER A 22 5.18 9.02 -1.83
CA SER A 22 4.42 7.81 -1.49
C SER A 22 4.44 6.85 -2.69
N PRO A 23 4.24 5.54 -2.49
CA PRO A 23 3.99 4.65 -3.60
C PRO A 23 2.83 5.19 -4.46
N ASP A 24 3.04 5.26 -5.78
CA ASP A 24 1.97 5.66 -6.70
C ASP A 24 0.87 4.61 -6.71
N ILE A 25 1.27 3.33 -6.76
CA ILE A 25 0.36 2.20 -6.83
C ILE A 25 0.90 1.08 -5.94
N VAL A 26 0.00 0.45 -5.19
CA VAL A 26 0.25 -0.80 -4.46
C VAL A 26 -0.79 -1.83 -4.88
N ASP A 27 -0.35 -2.89 -5.55
CA ASP A 27 -1.18 -4.02 -5.98
C ASP A 27 -1.03 -5.18 -4.99
N ILE A 28 -2.13 -5.64 -4.40
CA ILE A 28 -2.20 -6.71 -3.41
C ILE A 28 -3.00 -7.86 -4.00
N SER A 29 -2.42 -9.07 -4.08
CA SER A 29 -3.10 -10.28 -4.55
C SER A 29 -3.48 -11.16 -3.36
N LEU A 30 -4.75 -11.12 -2.98
CA LEU A 30 -5.28 -11.83 -1.80
C LEU A 30 -6.13 -13.03 -2.21
N TYR A 31 -5.75 -14.22 -1.75
CA TYR A 31 -6.57 -15.42 -1.89
C TYR A 31 -7.50 -15.59 -0.68
N THR A 32 -8.71 -16.06 -0.92
CA THR A 32 -9.69 -16.23 0.16
C THR A 32 -9.25 -17.30 1.17
N THR A 33 -8.54 -18.34 0.74
CA THR A 33 -7.95 -19.33 1.65
C THR A 33 -6.83 -18.77 2.52
N ASP A 34 -6.09 -17.74 2.07
CA ASP A 34 -5.09 -17.06 2.89
C ASP A 34 -5.74 -16.40 4.12
N VAL A 35 -6.95 -15.82 3.91
CA VAL A 35 -7.71 -15.20 5.00
C VAL A 35 -8.23 -16.25 5.98
N GLU A 36 -8.71 -17.41 5.49
CA GLU A 36 -9.13 -18.52 6.36
C GLU A 36 -7.96 -19.01 7.23
N VAL A 37 -6.76 -19.18 6.65
CA VAL A 37 -5.55 -19.60 7.36
C VAL A 37 -5.11 -18.54 8.38
N ALA A 38 -5.17 -17.26 8.02
CA ALA A 38 -4.83 -16.18 8.93
C ALA A 38 -5.78 -16.11 10.15
N LEU A 39 -7.08 -16.41 9.96
CA LEU A 39 -8.06 -16.48 11.04
C LEU A 39 -7.78 -17.63 12.03
N GLU A 40 -7.12 -18.71 11.58
CA GLU A 40 -6.65 -19.79 12.45
C GLU A 40 -5.43 -19.41 13.28
N GLY A 41 -4.90 -18.18 13.10
CA GLY A 41 -3.77 -17.63 13.86
C GLY A 41 -2.41 -17.82 13.20
N GLU A 42 -2.37 -18.33 11.97
CA GLU A 42 -1.14 -18.44 11.18
C GLU A 42 -0.80 -17.13 10.47
N ILE A 43 0.47 -16.93 10.13
CA ILE A 43 0.91 -15.81 9.26
C ILE A 43 1.01 -16.32 7.83
N VAL A 44 0.40 -15.58 6.92
CA VAL A 44 0.48 -15.84 5.47
C VAL A 44 1.19 -14.68 4.79
N GLU A 45 2.19 -14.97 3.96
CA GLU A 45 2.91 -13.97 3.17
C GLU A 45 2.15 -13.70 1.86
N VAL A 46 1.50 -12.54 1.76
CA VAL A 46 0.66 -12.13 0.62
C VAL A 46 1.49 -11.37 -0.40
N PRO A 47 1.47 -11.75 -1.70
CA PRO A 47 2.19 -11.05 -2.75
C PRO A 47 1.72 -9.61 -2.94
N VAL A 48 2.68 -8.71 -3.02
CA VAL A 48 2.47 -7.28 -3.24
C VAL A 48 3.43 -6.77 -4.30
N LYS A 49 2.93 -5.88 -5.16
CA LYS A 49 3.73 -5.11 -6.10
C LYS A 49 3.51 -3.62 -5.84
N ALA A 50 4.57 -2.90 -5.55
CA ALA A 50 4.55 -1.46 -5.34
C ALA A 50 5.34 -0.75 -6.44
N SER A 51 4.86 0.40 -6.90
CA SER A 51 5.57 1.25 -7.87
C SER A 51 5.75 2.66 -7.32
N PHE A 52 6.91 3.23 -7.61
CA PHE A 52 7.32 4.57 -7.22
C PHE A 52 7.89 5.27 -8.45
N THR A 53 7.35 6.42 -8.80
CA THR A 53 7.87 7.23 -9.91
C THR A 53 8.63 8.42 -9.37
N THR A 54 9.90 8.56 -9.81
CA THR A 54 10.71 9.74 -9.53
C THR A 54 10.68 10.66 -10.74
N TYR A 55 10.48 11.94 -10.51
CA TYR A 55 10.40 12.96 -11.59
C TYR A 55 11.76 13.58 -11.93
N SER A 56 12.86 12.98 -11.50
CA SER A 56 14.22 13.44 -11.79
C SER A 56 15.08 12.28 -12.28
N ASP A 57 16.06 12.61 -13.13
CA ASP A 57 17.12 11.66 -13.47
C ASP A 57 17.90 11.31 -12.20
N ASP A 58 18.15 10.02 -11.96
CA ASP A 58 18.91 9.53 -10.80
C ASP A 58 20.43 9.71 -11.02
N GLU A 59 20.85 10.98 -11.16
CA GLU A 59 22.28 11.31 -11.40
C GLU A 59 23.18 10.93 -10.22
N ASP A 60 22.63 10.90 -9.00
CA ASP A 60 23.39 10.68 -7.76
C ASP A 60 23.33 9.22 -7.24
N GLY A 61 22.62 8.32 -7.93
CA GLY A 61 22.44 6.90 -7.52
C GLY A 61 21.57 6.77 -6.26
N ASP A 62 20.62 7.67 -6.07
CA ASP A 62 19.77 7.70 -4.88
C ASP A 62 18.79 6.51 -4.85
N LEU A 63 18.33 6.02 -6.01
CA LEU A 63 17.49 4.82 -6.10
C LEU A 63 18.23 3.55 -5.68
N GLU A 64 19.54 3.42 -6.00
CA GLU A 64 20.35 2.30 -5.53
C GLU A 64 20.47 2.33 -4.00
N LYS A 65 20.75 3.50 -3.42
CA LYS A 65 20.81 3.68 -1.96
C LYS A 65 19.44 3.39 -1.30
N ALA A 66 18.35 3.89 -1.90
CA ALA A 66 16.98 3.62 -1.44
C ALA A 66 16.64 2.13 -1.44
N THR A 67 17.06 1.40 -2.49
CA THR A 67 16.90 -0.06 -2.57
C THR A 67 17.59 -0.76 -1.40
N ILE A 68 18.85 -0.42 -1.10
CA ILE A 68 19.61 -1.00 0.01
C ILE A 68 18.94 -0.74 1.37
N ILE A 69 18.32 0.43 1.53
CA ILE A 69 17.58 0.76 2.75
C ILE A 69 16.28 -0.05 2.81
N ALA A 70 15.52 -0.08 1.72
CA ALA A 70 14.23 -0.79 1.66
C ALA A 70 14.37 -2.30 1.95
N GLU A 71 15.49 -2.93 1.53
CA GLU A 71 15.78 -4.33 1.83
C GLU A 71 15.75 -4.68 3.32
N LYS A 72 16.03 -3.73 4.20
CA LYS A 72 16.00 -3.94 5.67
C LYS A 72 14.58 -4.15 6.23
N TYR A 73 13.57 -3.65 5.50
CA TYR A 73 12.20 -3.48 5.96
C TYR A 73 11.18 -4.27 5.13
N LEU A 74 11.63 -4.95 4.08
CA LEU A 74 10.82 -5.76 3.20
C LEU A 74 11.10 -7.26 3.38
N SER A 75 10.40 -8.09 2.63
CA SER A 75 10.68 -9.53 2.59
C SER A 75 12.09 -9.79 2.05
N PRO A 76 12.83 -10.78 2.59
CA PRO A 76 14.14 -11.15 2.06
C PRO A 76 14.14 -11.58 0.58
N ASP A 77 12.98 -12.02 0.09
CA ASP A 77 12.79 -12.46 -1.30
C ASP A 77 12.28 -11.33 -2.21
N SER A 78 12.37 -10.06 -1.77
CA SER A 78 11.93 -8.91 -2.56
C SER A 78 12.77 -8.74 -3.82
N ILE A 79 12.09 -8.43 -4.93
CA ILE A 79 12.71 -8.19 -6.24
C ILE A 79 12.53 -6.73 -6.60
N PHE A 80 13.61 -6.06 -6.94
CA PHE A 80 13.64 -4.66 -7.36
C PHE A 80 13.92 -4.59 -8.85
N SER A 81 13.14 -3.77 -9.56
CA SER A 81 13.37 -3.48 -10.97
C SER A 81 13.18 -1.99 -11.26
N GLN A 82 14.02 -1.45 -12.13
CA GLN A 82 13.95 -0.05 -12.56
C GLN A 82 13.63 0.03 -14.04
N SER A 83 12.86 1.05 -14.40
CA SER A 83 12.60 1.39 -15.80
C SER A 83 12.63 2.90 -15.97
N SER A 84 13.29 3.36 -17.05
CA SER A 84 13.31 4.77 -17.40
C SER A 84 12.14 5.08 -18.34
N GLY A 85 11.40 6.15 -18.09
CA GLY A 85 10.30 6.65 -18.88
C GLY A 85 10.51 8.11 -19.30
N ASP A 86 9.57 8.65 -20.09
CA ASP A 86 9.64 10.05 -20.57
C ASP A 86 9.55 11.11 -19.44
N TRP A 87 9.12 10.71 -18.26
CA TRP A 87 8.83 11.61 -17.12
C TRP A 87 9.70 11.34 -15.89
N GLY A 88 10.66 10.43 -15.98
CA GLY A 88 11.53 10.04 -14.88
C GLY A 88 11.76 8.54 -14.82
N GLU A 89 12.23 8.08 -13.67
CA GLU A 89 12.48 6.67 -13.41
C GLU A 89 11.39 6.07 -12.52
N THR A 90 11.00 4.83 -12.81
CA THR A 90 10.05 4.08 -12.00
C THR A 90 10.77 2.91 -11.34
N LEU A 91 10.76 2.86 -10.02
CA LEU A 91 11.16 1.72 -9.22
C LEU A 91 9.94 0.83 -8.97
N VAL A 92 10.03 -0.44 -9.33
CA VAL A 92 9.02 -1.45 -9.05
C VAL A 92 9.59 -2.45 -8.06
N ILE A 93 8.84 -2.70 -6.98
CA ILE A 93 9.19 -3.63 -5.91
C ILE A 93 8.14 -4.74 -5.90
N GLU A 94 8.55 -5.97 -6.16
CA GLU A 94 7.74 -7.16 -5.96
C GLU A 94 8.17 -7.81 -4.63
N THR A 95 7.25 -7.91 -3.69
CA THR A 95 7.53 -8.36 -2.32
C THR A 95 6.34 -9.10 -1.74
N THR A 96 6.43 -9.48 -0.46
CA THR A 96 5.28 -9.99 0.31
C THR A 96 5.06 -9.14 1.55
N ILE A 97 3.81 -9.07 2.02
CA ILE A 97 3.45 -8.53 3.32
C ILE A 97 2.71 -9.58 4.15
N PRO A 98 2.96 -9.64 5.47
CA PRO A 98 2.32 -10.63 6.33
C PRO A 98 0.84 -10.30 6.53
N LEU A 99 -0.02 -11.30 6.37
CA LEU A 99 -1.44 -11.31 6.70
C LEU A 99 -1.63 -12.10 7.99
N GLY A 100 -2.37 -11.57 8.94
CA GLY A 100 -2.68 -12.27 10.19
C GLY A 100 -3.61 -11.49 11.10
N THR A 101 -3.96 -12.09 12.22
CA THR A 101 -4.67 -11.44 13.33
C THR A 101 -3.73 -10.52 14.10
N GLU A 102 -4.26 -9.62 14.93
CA GLU A 102 -3.44 -8.73 15.76
C GLU A 102 -2.44 -9.51 16.64
N GLU A 103 -2.85 -10.65 17.22
CA GLU A 103 -2.00 -11.47 18.09
C GLU A 103 -0.85 -12.14 17.33
N SER A 104 -1.17 -12.76 16.17
CA SER A 104 -0.17 -13.43 15.33
C SER A 104 0.82 -12.43 14.73
N LEU A 105 0.34 -11.28 14.24
CA LEU A 105 1.18 -10.21 13.70
C LEU A 105 2.09 -9.59 14.76
N ARG A 106 1.62 -9.37 15.97
CA ARG A 106 2.44 -8.86 17.09
C ARG A 106 3.60 -9.80 17.40
N SER A 107 3.35 -11.11 17.41
CA SER A 107 4.40 -12.12 17.63
C SER A 107 5.39 -12.13 16.47
N TYR A 108 4.91 -12.08 15.23
CA TYR A 108 5.73 -12.10 14.04
C TYR A 108 6.64 -10.88 13.92
N LEU A 109 6.12 -9.67 14.12
CA LEU A 109 6.85 -8.40 14.05
C LEU A 109 7.92 -8.26 15.13
N GLY A 110 7.82 -9.00 16.23
CA GLY A 110 8.87 -9.05 17.25
C GLY A 110 10.22 -9.59 16.74
N SER A 111 10.23 -10.26 15.59
CA SER A 111 11.44 -10.84 14.98
C SER A 111 11.66 -10.43 13.52
N ASN A 112 10.71 -9.70 12.94
CA ASN A 112 10.72 -9.35 11.52
C ASN A 112 10.39 -7.88 11.31
N ASN A 113 11.27 -7.15 10.63
CA ASN A 113 11.03 -5.77 10.27
C ASN A 113 10.17 -5.74 9.01
N ARG A 114 8.92 -5.30 9.11
CA ARG A 114 8.01 -5.15 7.98
C ARG A 114 7.35 -3.79 8.04
N VAL A 115 7.36 -3.06 6.93
CA VAL A 115 6.77 -1.70 6.87
C VAL A 115 5.25 -1.71 6.90
N ALA A 116 4.63 -2.80 6.44
CA ALA A 116 3.19 -2.94 6.39
C ALA A 116 2.76 -4.36 6.71
N VAL A 117 1.52 -4.50 7.14
CA VAL A 117 0.83 -5.76 7.37
C VAL A 117 -0.58 -5.71 6.78
N LEU A 118 -1.16 -6.86 6.50
CA LEU A 118 -2.59 -7.04 6.32
C LEU A 118 -3.18 -7.56 7.63
N LEU A 119 -3.93 -6.71 8.30
CA LEU A 119 -4.61 -7.05 9.54
C LEU A 119 -5.97 -7.68 9.21
N VAL A 120 -6.24 -8.86 9.77
CA VAL A 120 -7.52 -9.54 9.72
C VAL A 120 -8.22 -9.39 11.06
N GLU A 121 -9.43 -8.85 11.03
CA GLU A 121 -10.30 -8.67 12.20
C GLU A 121 -11.69 -9.25 11.90
N VAL A 122 -12.37 -9.73 12.92
CA VAL A 122 -13.77 -10.17 12.81
C VAL A 122 -14.64 -9.19 13.58
N ASP A 123 -15.59 -8.57 12.89
CA ASP A 123 -16.52 -7.63 13.51
C ASP A 123 -17.61 -8.35 14.33
N GLU A 124 -18.43 -7.57 15.05
CA GLU A 124 -19.54 -8.09 15.88
C GLU A 124 -20.63 -8.82 15.06
N LYS A 125 -20.61 -8.67 13.73
CA LYS A 125 -21.56 -9.29 12.80
C LYS A 125 -20.98 -10.47 12.04
N GLU A 126 -19.80 -10.95 12.47
CA GLU A 126 -19.05 -12.03 11.83
C GLU A 126 -18.53 -11.68 10.42
N ASN A 127 -18.50 -10.38 10.02
CA ASN A 127 -17.77 -10.00 8.82
C ASN A 127 -16.28 -9.98 9.11
N ILE A 128 -15.50 -10.34 8.13
CA ILE A 128 -14.05 -10.35 8.20
C ILE A 128 -13.53 -9.10 7.50
N ASP A 129 -12.87 -8.26 8.26
CA ASP A 129 -12.22 -7.04 7.78
C ASP A 129 -10.77 -7.35 7.46
N VAL A 130 -10.32 -7.05 6.24
CA VAL A 130 -8.92 -7.12 5.86
C VAL A 130 -8.45 -5.71 5.51
N SER A 131 -7.50 -5.20 6.28
CA SER A 131 -7.01 -3.82 6.12
C SER A 131 -5.50 -3.76 6.01
N VAL A 132 -5.00 -2.85 5.15
CA VAL A 132 -3.56 -2.51 5.10
C VAL A 132 -3.24 -1.62 6.29
N ARG A 133 -2.21 -1.97 7.06
CA ARG A 133 -1.76 -1.16 8.20
C ARG A 133 -0.25 -0.92 8.13
N PRO A 134 0.21 0.33 8.29
CA PRO A 134 1.62 0.60 8.51
C PRO A 134 2.05 0.05 9.88
N THR A 135 3.31 -0.31 9.99
CA THR A 135 3.95 -0.65 11.26
C THR A 135 4.85 0.49 11.73
N ASP A 136 5.45 0.36 12.91
CA ASP A 136 6.45 1.32 13.40
C ASP A 136 7.67 1.41 12.47
N PHE A 137 7.95 0.38 11.67
CA PHE A 137 9.03 0.36 10.69
C PHE A 137 8.74 1.24 9.46
N ALA A 138 7.49 1.58 9.18
CA ALA A 138 7.15 2.52 8.10
C ALA A 138 7.77 3.91 8.34
N ALA A 139 7.64 4.43 9.57
CA ALA A 139 8.25 5.71 9.93
C ALA A 139 9.79 5.65 9.93
N ALA A 140 10.38 4.51 10.29
CA ALA A 140 11.82 4.33 10.23
C ALA A 140 12.34 4.33 8.79
N LEU A 141 11.65 3.62 7.89
CA LEU A 141 11.96 3.62 6.46
C LEU A 141 11.83 5.01 5.86
N ASP A 142 10.73 5.73 6.12
CA ASP A 142 10.49 7.08 5.65
C ASP A 142 11.63 8.03 6.08
N SER A 143 12.05 7.96 7.34
CA SER A 143 13.17 8.76 7.86
C SER A 143 14.49 8.45 7.16
N GLU A 144 14.84 7.16 6.97
CA GLU A 144 16.09 6.78 6.32
C GLU A 144 16.10 7.15 4.83
N LEU A 145 14.95 7.08 4.14
CA LEU A 145 14.84 7.51 2.74
C LEU A 145 14.97 9.04 2.61
N SER A 146 14.32 9.79 3.49
CA SER A 146 14.40 11.24 3.51
C SER A 146 15.82 11.76 3.80
N ASP A 147 16.63 11.00 4.51
CA ASP A 147 18.04 11.31 4.76
C ASP A 147 18.92 11.19 3.48
N ILE A 148 18.53 10.35 2.51
CA ILE A 148 19.21 10.27 1.21
C ILE A 148 18.85 11.49 0.38
N ASN A 149 17.55 11.70 0.21
CA ASN A 149 16.99 12.79 -0.57
C ASN A 149 15.59 13.13 0.00
N PHE A 150 15.37 14.39 0.32
CA PHE A 150 14.09 14.85 0.89
C PHE A 150 12.86 14.58 0.01
N MET A 151 13.07 14.23 -1.27
CA MET A 151 11.99 13.82 -2.19
C MET A 151 11.69 12.33 -2.11
N LEU A 152 12.57 11.53 -1.49
CA LEU A 152 12.31 10.13 -1.22
C LEU A 152 11.60 10.00 0.13
N GLY A 153 10.53 9.24 0.15
CA GLY A 153 9.76 9.00 1.36
C GLY A 153 8.96 7.72 1.24
N PHE A 154 8.38 7.29 2.35
CA PHE A 154 7.46 6.15 2.39
C PHE A 154 6.27 6.51 3.25
N SER A 155 5.09 6.54 2.66
CA SER A 155 3.84 6.72 3.40
C SER A 155 2.78 5.71 2.96
N LEU A 156 1.92 5.33 3.88
CA LEU A 156 0.71 4.57 3.61
C LEU A 156 -0.48 5.35 4.19
N PRO A 157 -1.64 5.34 3.52
CA PRO A 157 -1.93 4.61 2.28
C PRO A 157 -1.20 5.19 1.06
N ALA A 158 -0.96 4.34 0.06
CA ALA A 158 -0.49 4.75 -1.26
C ALA A 158 -1.53 5.63 -1.98
N ASP A 159 -1.12 6.32 -3.07
CA ASP A 159 -2.04 7.09 -3.89
C ASP A 159 -3.16 6.20 -4.46
N ASP A 160 -2.81 5.02 -4.98
CA ASP A 160 -3.77 4.00 -5.36
C ASP A 160 -3.41 2.67 -4.68
N THR A 161 -4.36 2.04 -3.98
CA THR A 161 -4.22 0.69 -3.43
C THR A 161 -5.21 -0.23 -4.11
N ASN A 162 -4.72 -1.24 -4.82
CA ASN A 162 -5.51 -2.21 -5.56
C ASN A 162 -5.55 -3.54 -4.82
N PHE A 163 -6.74 -4.00 -4.46
CA PHE A 163 -6.95 -5.37 -4.01
C PHE A 163 -7.48 -6.21 -5.16
N ARG A 164 -6.74 -7.24 -5.54
CA ARG A 164 -7.21 -8.33 -6.36
C ARG A 164 -7.55 -9.51 -5.46
N VAL A 165 -8.85 -9.65 -5.16
CA VAL A 165 -9.36 -10.75 -4.34
C VAL A 165 -9.70 -11.93 -5.23
N ILE A 166 -9.12 -13.09 -4.96
CA ILE A 166 -9.25 -14.31 -5.76
C ILE A 166 -9.90 -15.40 -4.90
N SER A 167 -11.08 -15.87 -5.30
CA SER A 167 -11.74 -16.99 -4.65
C SER A 167 -11.12 -18.31 -5.09
N ASP A 168 -10.39 -18.95 -4.21
CA ASP A 168 -9.87 -20.31 -4.37
C ASP A 168 -10.57 -21.31 -3.42
N SER A 169 -11.47 -20.81 -2.58
CA SER A 169 -12.38 -21.60 -1.74
C SER A 169 -13.32 -22.48 -2.56
N ARG A 170 -13.89 -23.49 -1.91
CA ARG A 170 -14.92 -24.37 -2.50
C ARG A 170 -16.31 -23.73 -2.47
N ASN A 171 -16.52 -22.85 -1.52
CA ASN A 171 -17.78 -22.15 -1.31
C ASN A 171 -17.77 -20.81 -2.04
N ASP A 172 -18.95 -20.26 -2.31
CA ASP A 172 -19.08 -18.88 -2.75
C ASP A 172 -18.61 -17.96 -1.61
N VAL A 173 -17.94 -16.88 -1.94
CA VAL A 173 -17.43 -15.89 -0.98
C VAL A 173 -17.98 -14.53 -1.37
N GLU A 174 -18.54 -13.80 -0.42
CA GLU A 174 -18.95 -12.43 -0.64
C GLU A 174 -17.81 -11.47 -0.31
N VAL A 175 -17.55 -10.53 -1.20
CA VAL A 175 -16.54 -9.48 -1.02
C VAL A 175 -17.23 -8.14 -1.17
N SER A 176 -17.01 -7.25 -0.23
CA SER A 176 -17.55 -5.88 -0.28
C SER A 176 -16.51 -4.84 0.14
N ALA A 177 -16.75 -3.59 -0.27
CA ALA A 177 -15.92 -2.45 0.08
C ALA A 177 -16.70 -1.14 -0.07
N THR A 178 -16.24 -0.08 0.58
CA THR A 178 -16.86 1.25 0.51
C THR A 178 -15.91 2.27 -0.10
N ALA A 179 -16.48 3.27 -0.81
CA ALA A 179 -15.74 4.37 -1.42
C ALA A 179 -14.61 3.91 -2.35
N VAL A 180 -14.92 3.01 -3.27
CA VAL A 180 -13.95 2.34 -4.14
C VAL A 180 -14.23 2.57 -5.62
N PHE A 181 -13.25 2.21 -6.44
CA PHE A 181 -13.39 2.12 -7.89
C PHE A 181 -13.32 0.65 -8.32
N VAL A 182 -14.22 0.26 -9.22
CA VAL A 182 -14.22 -1.08 -9.84
C VAL A 182 -14.39 -0.89 -11.34
N SER A 183 -13.45 -1.42 -12.13
CA SER A 183 -13.39 -1.18 -13.58
C SER A 183 -13.51 0.31 -13.92
N GLU A 184 -12.73 1.16 -13.24
CA GLU A 184 -12.65 2.62 -13.39
C GLU A 184 -13.94 3.39 -13.00
N LYS A 185 -14.95 2.73 -12.46
CA LYS A 185 -16.19 3.37 -12.02
C LYS A 185 -16.22 3.52 -10.50
N PRO A 186 -16.63 4.71 -9.98
CA PRO A 186 -16.73 4.94 -8.54
C PRO A 186 -17.98 4.25 -7.96
N TYR A 187 -17.82 3.64 -6.80
CA TYR A 187 -18.88 3.05 -6.00
C TYR A 187 -18.80 3.56 -4.55
N LEU A 188 -19.91 4.03 -4.00
CA LEU A 188 -20.02 4.31 -2.56
C LEU A 188 -20.02 3.01 -1.75
N TYR A 189 -20.65 1.98 -2.29
CA TYR A 189 -20.65 0.62 -1.76
C TYR A 189 -20.55 -0.36 -2.94
N PHE A 190 -19.65 -1.28 -2.85
CA PHE A 190 -19.45 -2.38 -3.79
C PHE A 190 -19.64 -3.70 -3.07
N GLU A 191 -20.32 -4.63 -3.71
CA GLU A 191 -20.54 -5.99 -3.23
C GLU A 191 -20.53 -6.96 -4.40
N LYS A 192 -19.88 -8.09 -4.25
CA LYS A 192 -19.79 -9.13 -5.26
C LYS A 192 -19.66 -10.52 -4.63
N ILE A 193 -20.48 -11.45 -5.09
CA ILE A 193 -20.32 -12.87 -4.77
C ILE A 193 -19.30 -13.47 -5.73
N LEU A 194 -18.20 -13.95 -5.20
CA LEU A 194 -17.17 -14.68 -5.93
C LEU A 194 -17.46 -16.16 -5.87
N LYS A 195 -17.68 -16.74 -7.04
CA LYS A 195 -17.71 -18.21 -7.20
C LYS A 195 -16.28 -18.73 -7.28
N LYS A 196 -16.13 -20.04 -7.15
CA LYS A 196 -14.81 -20.68 -7.28
C LYS A 196 -14.05 -20.18 -8.51
N ARG A 197 -12.82 -19.73 -8.31
CA ARG A 197 -11.95 -19.06 -9.30
C ARG A 197 -12.48 -17.70 -9.81
N GLY A 198 -13.49 -17.14 -9.14
CA GLY A 198 -13.91 -15.77 -9.38
C GLY A 198 -12.91 -14.79 -8.79
N GLU A 199 -12.84 -13.60 -9.35
CA GLU A 199 -12.01 -12.52 -8.84
C GLU A 199 -12.77 -11.20 -8.78
N ALA A 200 -12.35 -10.32 -7.87
CA ALA A 200 -12.75 -8.92 -7.82
C ALA A 200 -11.49 -8.06 -7.75
N GLU A 201 -11.47 -7.01 -8.55
CA GLU A 201 -10.46 -5.97 -8.51
C GLU A 201 -11.10 -4.72 -7.93
N ILE A 202 -10.57 -4.25 -6.80
CA ILE A 202 -11.10 -3.16 -5.98
C ILE A 202 -9.99 -2.14 -5.79
N VAL A 203 -10.20 -0.91 -6.25
CA VAL A 203 -9.22 0.17 -6.21
C VAL A 203 -9.65 1.20 -5.18
N PHE A 204 -8.83 1.42 -4.19
CA PHE A 204 -8.90 2.55 -3.27
C PHE A 204 -8.00 3.65 -3.82
N LYS A 205 -8.58 4.78 -4.15
CA LYS A 205 -7.81 5.96 -4.59
C LYS A 205 -7.47 6.81 -3.38
N GLY A 206 -6.19 7.09 -3.22
CA GLY A 206 -5.72 8.04 -2.22
C GLY A 206 -6.37 9.39 -2.47
N SER A 207 -6.90 9.98 -1.43
CA SER A 207 -7.39 11.35 -1.49
C SER A 207 -6.22 12.27 -1.16
N THR A 208 -5.89 13.19 -2.05
CA THR A 208 -5.01 14.32 -1.77
C THR A 208 -5.59 15.28 -0.72
N ASP A 209 -6.84 15.07 -0.30
CA ASP A 209 -7.49 15.84 0.75
C ASP A 209 -7.19 15.24 2.12
N SER A 210 -6.49 16.01 2.94
CA SER A 210 -6.04 15.69 4.30
C SER A 210 -7.11 15.20 5.30
N VAL A 211 -8.38 15.20 4.91
CA VAL A 211 -9.51 14.74 5.75
C VAL A 211 -9.63 13.21 5.74
N TYR A 212 -9.11 12.52 4.72
CA TYR A 212 -9.21 11.07 4.56
C TYR A 212 -7.86 10.34 4.71
N SER A 213 -6.78 11.05 5.03
CA SER A 213 -5.44 10.49 5.17
C SER A 213 -5.26 9.47 6.32
N GLU A 214 -6.26 9.36 7.20
CA GLU A 214 -6.27 8.40 8.31
C GLU A 214 -7.10 7.14 8.02
N ILE A 215 -7.77 7.06 6.84
CA ILE A 215 -8.61 5.91 6.50
C ILE A 215 -7.79 4.94 5.66
N TYR A 216 -7.37 3.84 6.29
CA TYR A 216 -6.70 2.75 5.58
C TYR A 216 -7.69 1.99 4.69
N PRO A 217 -7.24 1.48 3.52
CA PRO A 217 -8.02 0.60 2.68
C PRO A 217 -8.50 -0.64 3.43
N VAL A 218 -9.81 -0.89 3.41
CA VAL A 218 -10.45 -2.04 4.07
C VAL A 218 -11.38 -2.74 3.09
N ILE A 219 -11.20 -4.04 2.93
CA ILE A 219 -12.17 -4.92 2.26
C ILE A 219 -12.85 -5.81 3.29
N TYR A 220 -14.10 -6.13 3.04
CA TYR A 220 -14.91 -7.03 3.87
C TYR A 220 -15.11 -8.34 3.13
N ILE A 221 -14.90 -9.45 3.82
CA ILE A 221 -15.05 -10.80 3.29
C ILE A 221 -16.04 -11.56 4.17
N TYR A 222 -16.99 -12.23 3.56
CA TYR A 222 -17.93 -13.08 4.25
C TYR A 222 -17.94 -14.49 3.61
N PHE A 223 -17.77 -15.50 4.45
CA PHE A 223 -17.87 -16.91 4.11
C PHE A 223 -19.23 -17.41 4.55
N PRO A 224 -20.21 -17.66 3.64
CA PRO A 224 -21.58 -18.07 3.98
C PRO A 224 -21.68 -19.50 4.51
#